data_04b9f06bc9d0adefca6d8e60667d1b81
#
_entry.id   04b9f06bc9d0adefca6d8e60667d1b81
#
_cell.length_a   1.000
_cell.length_b   1.000
_cell.length_c   1.000
_cell.angle_alpha   90.00
_cell.angle_beta   90.00
_cell.angle_gamma   90.00
#
_symmetry.space_group_name_H-M   'P 1'
#
loop_
_entity.id
_entity.type
_entity.pdbx_description
1 polymer ?
#
loop_
_entity_poly.entity_id
_entity_poly.type
_entity_poly.pdbx_seq_one_letter_code
_entity_poly.pdbx_strand_id
1 'polypeptide(L)'
;MKTEVLFEEYRGDVLECQHSGMVCVVDEKGIAASAGSTDWTSFYRSASKPIQALPILIRGLDRKYGLTAEETAIFSGSHWGDREHVRALESIMDKTGLTEEQMIMLPTYPNRQEEKMRLLRANQPPPARRTTTVPGSIWA
;
A
#
# COMPACT_ATOMS: atom_id res chain seq x y z
N MET A 1 -13.16 0.08 24.41
CA MET A 1 -13.02 -0.61 23.11
C MET A 1 -13.57 -2.02 23.27
N LYS A 2 -14.58 -2.40 22.48
CA LYS A 2 -15.16 -3.73 22.46
C LYS A 2 -14.76 -4.41 21.15
N THR A 3 -14.14 -5.58 21.23
CA THR A 3 -13.85 -6.44 20.08
C THR A 3 -14.77 -7.66 20.09
N GLU A 4 -14.99 -8.24 18.93
CA GLU A 4 -15.68 -9.53 18.79
C GLU A 4 -14.71 -10.56 18.20
N VAL A 5 -14.89 -11.83 18.51
CA VAL A 5 -14.14 -12.91 17.89
C VAL A 5 -14.56 -12.99 16.43
N LEU A 6 -13.60 -12.81 15.50
CA LEU A 6 -13.86 -12.80 14.06
C LEU A 6 -13.62 -14.17 13.43
N PHE A 7 -12.61 -14.88 13.90
CA PHE A 7 -12.33 -16.26 13.49
C PHE A 7 -11.48 -16.99 14.52
N GLU A 8 -11.49 -18.31 14.43
CA GLU A 8 -10.80 -19.22 15.33
C GLU A 8 -9.98 -20.22 14.52
N GLU A 9 -8.84 -20.59 15.04
CA GLU A 9 -7.98 -21.62 14.47
C GLU A 9 -7.94 -22.84 15.42
N TYR A 10 -8.11 -24.01 14.83
CA TYR A 10 -8.16 -25.28 15.56
C TYR A 10 -7.02 -26.19 15.11
N ARG A 11 -6.47 -26.92 16.07
CA ARG A 11 -5.57 -28.04 15.81
C ARG A 11 -6.28 -29.35 16.18
N GLY A 12 -6.84 -30.03 15.18
CA GLY A 12 -7.82 -31.07 15.41
C GLY A 12 -9.05 -30.49 16.07
N ASP A 13 -9.46 -31.00 17.22
CA ASP A 13 -10.63 -30.51 17.98
C ASP A 13 -10.27 -29.49 19.08
N VAL A 14 -9.00 -29.09 19.15
CA VAL A 14 -8.51 -28.15 20.18
C VAL A 14 -8.43 -26.76 19.59
N LEU A 15 -9.10 -25.79 20.21
CA LEU A 15 -8.95 -24.37 19.88
C LEU A 15 -7.51 -23.94 20.19
N GLU A 16 -6.78 -23.50 19.17
CA GLU A 16 -5.39 -23.05 19.26
C GLU A 16 -5.27 -21.52 19.34
N CYS A 17 -6.00 -20.80 18.49
CA CYS A 17 -5.96 -19.34 18.44
C CYS A 17 -7.35 -18.74 18.22
N GLN A 18 -7.59 -17.58 18.85
CA GLN A 18 -8.73 -16.73 18.55
C GLN A 18 -8.26 -15.36 18.05
N HIS A 19 -8.85 -14.88 16.98
CA HIS A 19 -8.56 -13.58 16.41
C HIS A 19 -9.75 -12.67 16.62
N SER A 20 -9.57 -11.67 17.46
CA SER A 20 -10.59 -10.68 17.76
C SER A 20 -10.30 -9.36 17.07
N GLY A 21 -11.36 -8.68 16.65
CA GLY A 21 -11.23 -7.42 15.96
C GLY A 21 -12.53 -6.61 15.94
N MET A 22 -12.53 -5.62 15.09
CA MET A 22 -13.68 -4.76 14.84
C MET A 22 -13.89 -4.67 13.33
N VAL A 23 -15.13 -4.78 12.90
CA VAL A 23 -15.54 -4.64 11.49
C VAL A 23 -16.66 -3.62 11.43
N CYS A 24 -16.60 -2.74 10.46
CA CYS A 24 -17.69 -1.81 10.16
C CYS A 24 -17.87 -1.74 8.65
N VAL A 25 -19.07 -2.04 8.20
CA VAL A 25 -19.50 -1.88 6.81
C VAL A 25 -20.46 -0.72 6.76
N VAL A 26 -20.18 0.23 5.89
CA VAL A 26 -21.00 1.43 5.71
C VAL A 26 -21.52 1.52 4.28
N ASP A 27 -22.70 2.08 4.14
CA ASP A 27 -23.32 2.44 2.87
C ASP A 27 -23.80 3.90 2.91
N GLU A 28 -24.58 4.31 1.93
CA GLU A 28 -25.14 5.67 1.84
C GLU A 28 -26.10 6.01 2.98
N LYS A 29 -26.64 5.01 3.70
CA LYS A 29 -27.58 5.17 4.82
C LYS A 29 -26.87 5.14 6.19
N GLY A 30 -25.57 4.82 6.21
CA GLY A 30 -24.78 4.72 7.43
C GLY A 30 -24.20 3.34 7.65
N ILE A 31 -24.19 2.85 8.90
CA ILE A 31 -23.63 1.55 9.23
C ILE A 31 -24.59 0.44 8.80
N ALA A 32 -24.19 -0.34 7.79
CA ALA A 32 -24.96 -1.47 7.27
C ALA A 32 -24.73 -2.76 8.08
N ALA A 33 -23.51 -2.96 8.59
CA ALA A 33 -23.16 -4.11 9.44
C ALA A 33 -21.95 -3.76 10.32
N SER A 34 -21.86 -4.39 11.48
CA SER A 34 -20.71 -4.21 12.35
C SER A 34 -20.48 -5.42 13.27
N ALA A 35 -19.23 -5.59 13.68
CA ALA A 35 -18.82 -6.46 14.79
C ALA A 35 -17.83 -5.68 15.65
N GLY A 36 -18.07 -5.62 16.96
CA GLY A 36 -17.30 -4.80 17.91
C GLY A 36 -17.63 -3.31 17.82
N SER A 37 -16.75 -2.47 18.35
CA SER A 37 -16.93 -1.01 18.39
C SER A 37 -16.78 -0.38 17.00
N THR A 38 -17.65 0.55 16.65
CA THR A 38 -17.63 1.26 15.37
C THR A 38 -17.04 2.67 15.47
N ASP A 39 -16.81 3.16 16.68
CA ASP A 39 -16.31 4.49 17.02
C ASP A 39 -14.80 4.51 17.32
N TRP A 40 -14.10 3.41 17.03
CA TRP A 40 -12.66 3.29 17.24
C TRP A 40 -11.86 4.06 16.18
N THR A 41 -10.98 4.95 16.63
CA THR A 41 -10.06 5.67 15.76
C THR A 41 -8.77 4.86 15.55
N SER A 42 -8.41 4.60 14.29
CA SER A 42 -7.17 3.93 13.93
C SER A 42 -6.58 4.49 12.63
N PHE A 43 -5.33 4.11 12.34
CA PHE A 43 -4.71 4.47 11.08
C PHE A 43 -5.07 3.47 9.99
N TYR A 44 -5.54 3.95 8.85
CA TYR A 44 -5.81 3.12 7.67
C TYR A 44 -4.56 2.42 7.11
N ARG A 45 -3.39 3.04 7.29
CA ARG A 45 -2.13 2.56 6.72
C ARG A 45 -2.29 2.25 5.23
N SER A 46 -1.77 1.10 4.76
CA SER A 46 -1.84 0.71 3.34
C SER A 46 -3.27 0.46 2.84
N ALA A 47 -4.25 0.27 3.70
CA ALA A 47 -5.65 0.15 3.30
C ALA A 47 -6.23 1.47 2.74
N SER A 48 -5.60 2.61 3.00
CA SER A 48 -6.01 3.90 2.41
C SER A 48 -5.59 4.08 0.95
N LYS A 49 -4.67 3.28 0.43
CA LYS A 49 -4.08 3.49 -0.91
C LYS A 49 -5.09 3.49 -2.06
N PRO A 50 -6.08 2.60 -2.13
CA PRO A 50 -7.13 2.70 -3.15
C PRO A 50 -7.86 4.04 -3.11
N ILE A 51 -8.14 4.57 -1.89
CA ILE A 51 -8.77 5.87 -1.71
C ILE A 51 -7.84 6.99 -2.18
N GLN A 52 -6.54 6.89 -1.87
CA GLN A 52 -5.52 7.85 -2.31
C GLN A 52 -5.33 7.86 -3.83
N ALA A 53 -5.57 6.75 -4.52
CA ALA A 53 -5.51 6.65 -5.98
C ALA A 53 -6.73 7.28 -6.68
N LEU A 54 -7.88 7.41 -6.01
CA LEU A 54 -9.11 7.93 -6.60
C LEU A 54 -8.95 9.31 -7.27
N PRO A 55 -8.28 10.32 -6.69
CA PRO A 55 -8.10 11.62 -7.35
C PRO A 55 -7.42 11.53 -8.71
N ILE A 56 -6.49 10.59 -8.90
CA ILE A 56 -5.79 10.37 -10.18
C ILE A 56 -6.79 9.89 -11.21
N LEU A 57 -7.62 8.91 -10.87
CA LEU A 57 -8.61 8.30 -11.75
C LEU A 57 -9.78 9.27 -12.05
N ILE A 58 -10.32 9.92 -11.00
CA ILE A 58 -11.44 10.87 -11.14
C ILE A 58 -11.05 12.04 -12.05
N ARG A 59 -9.82 12.52 -11.96
CA ARG A 59 -9.30 13.58 -12.81
C ARG A 59 -8.83 13.09 -14.19
N GLY A 60 -8.90 11.79 -14.46
CA GLY A 60 -8.50 11.19 -15.74
C GLY A 60 -7.01 11.35 -16.05
N LEU A 61 -6.17 11.44 -15.01
CA LEU A 61 -4.72 11.59 -15.18
C LEU A 61 -4.08 10.34 -15.81
N ASP A 62 -4.63 9.18 -15.51
CA ASP A 62 -4.30 7.91 -16.16
C ASP A 62 -4.43 8.01 -17.68
N ARG A 63 -5.56 8.53 -18.17
CA ARG A 63 -5.81 8.74 -19.61
C ARG A 63 -4.99 9.88 -20.17
N LYS A 64 -4.86 10.99 -19.43
CA LYS A 64 -4.09 12.16 -19.85
C LYS A 64 -2.63 11.82 -20.15
N TYR A 65 -2.02 10.99 -19.33
CA TYR A 65 -0.63 10.60 -19.47
C TYR A 65 -0.43 9.23 -20.13
N GLY A 66 -1.50 8.57 -20.57
CA GLY A 66 -1.45 7.27 -21.24
C GLY A 66 -0.87 6.18 -20.32
N LEU A 67 -1.26 6.17 -19.04
CA LEU A 67 -0.80 5.15 -18.10
C LEU A 67 -1.48 3.81 -18.40
N THR A 68 -0.74 2.73 -18.30
CA THR A 68 -1.28 1.38 -18.41
C THR A 68 -2.05 0.98 -17.14
N ALA A 69 -2.74 -0.15 -17.17
CA ALA A 69 -3.42 -0.69 -15.99
C ALA A 69 -2.43 -1.03 -14.87
N GLU A 70 -1.27 -1.60 -15.21
CA GLU A 70 -0.20 -1.92 -14.27
C GLU A 70 0.38 -0.66 -13.63
N GLU A 71 0.67 0.37 -14.43
CA GLU A 71 1.16 1.66 -13.92
C GLU A 71 0.13 2.33 -13.01
N THR A 72 -1.14 2.26 -13.37
CA THR A 72 -2.22 2.82 -12.56
C THR A 72 -2.40 2.05 -11.24
N ALA A 73 -2.24 0.73 -11.26
CA ALA A 73 -2.35 -0.11 -10.07
C ALA A 73 -1.28 0.21 -9.00
N ILE A 74 -0.12 0.73 -9.40
CA ILE A 74 0.95 1.15 -8.47
C ILE A 74 0.44 2.18 -7.46
N PHE A 75 -0.47 3.07 -7.83
CA PHE A 75 -1.01 4.09 -6.93
C PHE A 75 -1.87 3.50 -5.81
N SER A 76 -2.43 2.32 -6.00
CA SER A 76 -3.29 1.64 -5.02
C SER A 76 -2.62 0.50 -4.28
N GLY A 77 -1.38 0.16 -4.62
CA GLY A 77 -0.61 -0.93 -4.04
C GLY A 77 0.57 -0.50 -3.18
N SER A 78 1.10 -1.44 -2.41
CA SER A 78 2.44 -1.31 -1.79
C SER A 78 3.45 -1.98 -2.70
N HIS A 79 4.41 -1.24 -3.21
CA HIS A 79 5.44 -1.87 -4.01
C HIS A 79 6.64 -2.32 -3.17
N TRP A 80 7.29 -3.37 -3.62
CA TRP A 80 8.37 -4.05 -2.90
C TRP A 80 9.76 -3.60 -3.34
N GLY A 81 9.82 -2.72 -4.33
CA GLY A 81 11.08 -2.27 -4.93
C GLY A 81 11.71 -3.34 -5.83
N ASP A 82 10.91 -4.26 -6.36
CA ASP A 82 11.35 -5.21 -7.37
C ASP A 82 11.38 -4.59 -8.78
N ARG A 83 11.86 -5.35 -9.74
CA ARG A 83 12.08 -4.86 -11.11
C ARG A 83 10.81 -4.36 -11.78
N GLU A 84 9.70 -5.04 -11.57
CA GLU A 84 8.40 -4.71 -12.17
C GLU A 84 7.90 -3.37 -11.64
N HIS A 85 7.94 -3.17 -10.33
CA HIS A 85 7.56 -1.92 -9.70
C HIS A 85 8.46 -0.76 -10.13
N VAL A 86 9.78 -0.97 -10.18
CA VAL A 86 10.72 0.07 -10.61
C VAL A 86 10.48 0.47 -12.05
N ARG A 87 10.29 -0.49 -12.96
CA ARG A 87 9.97 -0.22 -14.37
C ARG A 87 8.69 0.58 -14.54
N ALA A 88 7.65 0.20 -13.80
CA ALA A 88 6.38 0.93 -13.88
C ALA A 88 6.53 2.37 -13.36
N LEU A 89 7.28 2.59 -12.28
CA LEU A 89 7.57 3.93 -11.78
C LEU A 89 8.40 4.75 -12.77
N GLU A 90 9.45 4.18 -13.36
CA GLU A 90 10.26 4.85 -14.38
C GLU A 90 9.40 5.25 -15.58
N SER A 91 8.54 4.36 -16.05
CA SER A 91 7.61 4.65 -17.14
C SER A 91 6.61 5.75 -16.79
N ILE A 92 6.08 5.77 -15.56
CA ILE A 92 5.20 6.84 -15.07
C ILE A 92 5.95 8.17 -15.06
N MET A 93 7.18 8.19 -14.57
CA MET A 93 8.02 9.39 -14.53
C MET A 93 8.29 9.94 -15.93
N ASP A 94 8.65 9.07 -16.87
CA ASP A 94 8.88 9.45 -18.26
C ASP A 94 7.62 10.04 -18.92
N LYS A 95 6.45 9.45 -18.69
CA LYS A 95 5.17 9.91 -19.25
C LYS A 95 4.66 11.20 -18.61
N THR A 96 4.93 11.40 -17.33
CA THR A 96 4.42 12.57 -16.59
C THR A 96 5.39 13.72 -16.52
N GLY A 97 6.66 13.50 -16.79
CA GLY A 97 7.75 14.47 -16.61
C GLY A 97 8.13 14.68 -15.13
N LEU A 98 7.67 13.81 -14.23
CA LEU A 98 8.04 13.87 -12.82
C LEU A 98 9.50 13.42 -12.63
N THR A 99 10.21 14.09 -11.75
CA THR A 99 11.59 13.74 -11.40
C THR A 99 11.67 13.09 -10.02
N GLU A 100 12.77 12.39 -9.78
CA GLU A 100 13.00 11.72 -8.51
C GLU A 100 13.08 12.69 -7.32
N GLU A 101 13.55 13.91 -7.55
CA GLU A 101 13.64 14.97 -6.54
C GLU A 101 12.28 15.45 -6.05
N GLN A 102 11.26 15.33 -6.89
CA GLN A 102 9.87 15.65 -6.55
C GLN A 102 9.19 14.57 -5.70
N MET A 103 9.81 13.40 -5.55
CA MET A 103 9.32 12.37 -4.65
C MET A 103 9.63 12.73 -3.19
N ILE A 104 8.62 12.69 -2.34
CA ILE A 104 8.72 13.05 -0.92
C ILE A 104 9.54 12.03 -0.13
N MET A 105 9.58 10.78 -0.59
CA MET A 105 10.19 9.67 0.12
C MET A 105 11.72 9.78 0.15
N LEU A 106 12.30 9.39 1.28
CA LEU A 106 13.75 9.24 1.38
C LEU A 106 14.22 7.92 0.76
N PRO A 107 15.45 7.87 0.21
CA PRO A 107 16.06 6.63 -0.21
C PRO A 107 16.03 5.58 0.91
N THR A 108 15.57 4.39 0.59
CA THR A 108 15.42 3.30 1.56
C THR A 108 15.71 1.96 0.88
N TYR A 109 16.15 0.97 1.66
CA TYR A 109 16.32 -0.38 1.13
C TYR A 109 14.98 -0.99 0.73
N PRO A 110 14.94 -1.78 -0.37
CA PRO A 110 13.73 -2.47 -0.78
C PRO A 110 13.22 -3.42 0.31
N ASN A 111 11.91 -3.62 0.37
CA ASN A 111 11.29 -4.55 1.32
C ASN A 111 11.53 -6.01 0.93
N ARG A 112 11.86 -6.28 -0.33
CA ARG A 112 12.21 -7.63 -0.76
C ARG A 112 13.51 -8.05 -0.10
N GLN A 113 13.41 -9.05 0.78
CA GLN A 113 14.49 -9.49 1.66
C GLN A 113 15.78 -9.84 0.88
N GLU A 114 15.63 -10.56 -0.22
CA GLU A 114 16.76 -10.98 -1.06
C GLU A 114 17.54 -9.79 -1.61
N GLU A 115 16.82 -8.82 -2.18
CA GLU A 115 17.44 -7.63 -2.77
C GLU A 115 18.06 -6.73 -1.70
N LYS A 116 17.39 -6.56 -0.58
CA LYS A 116 17.93 -5.86 0.59
C LYS A 116 19.24 -6.49 1.06
N MET A 117 19.27 -7.81 1.20
CA MET A 117 20.47 -8.55 1.64
C MET A 117 21.59 -8.48 0.60
N ARG A 118 21.26 -8.49 -0.69
CA ARG A 118 22.24 -8.30 -1.76
C ARG A 118 22.94 -6.96 -1.64
N LEU A 119 22.18 -5.88 -1.49
CA LEU A 119 22.71 -4.53 -1.34
C LEU A 119 23.55 -4.37 -0.07
N LEU A 120 23.07 -4.89 1.05
CA LEU A 120 23.80 -4.85 2.32
C LEU A 120 25.13 -5.62 2.26
N ARG A 121 25.14 -6.81 1.67
CA ARG A 121 26.37 -7.60 1.49
C ARG A 121 27.39 -6.93 0.55
N ALA A 122 26.89 -6.18 -0.43
CA ALA A 122 27.71 -5.41 -1.34
C ALA A 122 28.16 -4.04 -0.75
N ASN A 123 27.81 -3.76 0.49
CA ASN A 123 28.05 -2.47 1.17
C ASN A 123 27.56 -1.27 0.34
N GLN A 124 26.45 -1.46 -0.39
CA GLN A 124 25.84 -0.42 -1.20
C GLN A 124 24.85 0.40 -0.36
N PRO A 125 24.81 1.73 -0.55
CA PRO A 125 23.82 2.57 0.13
C PRO A 125 22.40 2.22 -0.32
N PRO A 126 21.37 2.69 0.42
CA PRO A 126 20.00 2.59 -0.05
C PRO A 126 19.88 3.13 -1.46
N PRO A 127 19.24 2.40 -2.37
CA PRO A 127 19.05 2.84 -3.74
C PRO A 127 18.15 4.09 -3.81
N ALA A 128 18.04 4.64 -5.00
CA ALA A 128 17.28 5.83 -5.29
C ALA A 128 15.81 5.76 -4.81
N ARG A 129 15.15 6.91 -4.67
CA ARG A 129 13.77 7.04 -4.14
C ARG A 129 12.75 6.17 -4.88
N ARG A 130 12.91 5.96 -6.19
CA ARG A 130 12.05 5.11 -7.02
C ARG A 130 12.06 3.63 -6.61
N THR A 131 13.08 3.20 -5.88
CA THR A 131 13.15 1.83 -5.34
C THR A 131 12.65 1.74 -3.91
N THR A 132 12.29 2.88 -3.33
CA THR A 132 11.86 2.97 -1.94
C THR A 132 10.44 2.46 -1.80
N THR A 133 10.28 1.47 -0.99
CA THR A 133 8.96 1.00 -0.55
C THR A 133 8.50 1.84 0.61
N VAL A 134 7.62 2.78 0.38
CA VAL A 134 6.95 3.46 1.49
C VAL A 134 5.53 2.94 1.63
N PRO A 135 5.17 2.46 2.81
CA PRO A 135 3.77 2.27 3.13
C PRO A 135 3.09 3.65 3.19
N GLY A 136 2.32 3.99 2.21
CA GLY A 136 1.24 4.94 2.41
C GLY A 136 1.33 6.34 1.83
N SER A 137 2.43 6.80 1.23
CA SER A 137 2.42 8.17 0.68
C SER A 137 3.40 8.33 -0.48
N ILE A 138 2.96 8.02 -1.68
CA ILE A 138 3.69 8.44 -2.89
C ILE A 138 3.39 9.91 -3.20
N TRP A 139 2.27 10.44 -2.71
CA TRP A 139 1.78 11.78 -3.01
C TRP A 139 1.20 12.41 -1.73
N ALA A 140 1.76 13.48 -1.27
CA ALA A 140 1.15 14.45 -0.36
C ALA A 140 0.93 15.77 -1.09
#